data_2a3c4883d73251c6d06f1259d499fc06
#
_entry.id   2a3c4883d73251c6d06f1259d499fc06
#
_cell.length_a   1.000
_cell.length_b   1.000
_cell.length_c   1.000
_cell.angle_alpha   90.00
_cell.angle_beta   90.00
_cell.angle_gamma   90.00
#
_symmetry.space_group_name_H-M   'P 1'
#
loop_
_entity.id
_entity.type
_entity.pdbx_description
1 polymer ?
#
loop_
_entity_poly.entity_id
_entity_poly.type
_entity_poly.pdbx_seq_one_letter_code
_entity_poly.pdbx_strand_id
1 'polypeptide(L)'
;MSRALIIGSGLIGQSFITRFTDAGWEVNVYDIDSGVADEVEKAGATFYSELEDAVEGVDFVQEAGPEDPEFKQGMFSRLAELTGEGVVLASSSSAILPSVIARDNAAAERIIVGHPFTPAHLMPVLEIVPGPDTSPETTRRAEEVYSELGFEPTTLRKEIAGFVGNRIQKAIMWEAIYLVQEGIVSPEEVDSIVRNSLGLRYAAVGPFEANRLGGGPEGVSAIFGNIASQWADTMPVGEPDLDNLDELFSQVDDAYGNDKESFKRRSAARDEKLRGFNAVISGGADGRTR
;
A
#
# COMPACT_ATOMS: atom_id res chain seq x y z
N MET A 1 -0.92 15.88 -23.35
CA MET A 1 -1.56 15.42 -22.11
C MET A 1 -0.89 14.12 -21.78
N SER A 2 -0.48 13.89 -20.55
CA SER A 2 0.17 12.63 -20.18
C SER A 2 -0.85 11.50 -20.17
N ARG A 3 -0.43 10.29 -20.55
CA ARG A 3 -1.30 9.12 -20.65
C ARG A 3 -0.77 7.98 -19.81
N ALA A 4 -1.63 7.37 -19.00
CA ALA A 4 -1.32 6.19 -18.21
C ALA A 4 -2.06 4.95 -18.74
N LEU A 5 -1.42 3.79 -18.60
CA LEU A 5 -2.07 2.49 -18.76
C LEU A 5 -2.24 1.84 -17.39
N ILE A 6 -3.45 1.47 -17.05
CA ILE A 6 -3.77 0.64 -15.89
C ILE A 6 -4.05 -0.79 -16.37
N ILE A 7 -3.35 -1.76 -15.79
CA ILE A 7 -3.56 -3.18 -16.08
C ILE A 7 -4.28 -3.83 -14.91
N GLY A 8 -5.49 -4.30 -15.14
CA GLY A 8 -6.38 -4.80 -14.10
C GLY A 8 -7.23 -3.70 -13.46
N SER A 9 -8.54 -3.87 -13.45
CA SER A 9 -9.53 -2.94 -12.93
C SER A 9 -10.21 -3.43 -11.63
N GLY A 10 -9.52 -4.27 -10.86
CA GLY A 10 -9.91 -4.65 -9.51
C GLY A 10 -9.85 -3.47 -8.52
N LEU A 11 -9.99 -3.72 -7.23
CA LEU A 11 -10.05 -2.68 -6.18
C LEU A 11 -8.87 -1.69 -6.23
N ILE A 12 -7.65 -2.19 -6.46
CA ILE A 12 -6.45 -1.35 -6.56
C ILE A 12 -6.43 -0.58 -7.89
N GLY A 13 -6.72 -1.27 -9.02
CA GLY A 13 -6.78 -0.63 -10.33
C GLY A 13 -7.80 0.50 -10.39
N GLN A 14 -9.01 0.30 -9.86
CA GLN A 14 -10.05 1.33 -9.75
C GLN A 14 -9.57 2.56 -8.95
N SER A 15 -8.81 2.33 -7.88
CA SER A 15 -8.22 3.43 -7.11
C SER A 15 -7.20 4.23 -7.92
N PHE A 16 -6.37 3.56 -8.74
CA PHE A 16 -5.42 4.25 -9.62
C PHE A 16 -6.14 4.94 -10.79
N ILE A 17 -7.15 4.31 -11.41
CA ILE A 17 -7.97 4.96 -12.44
C ILE A 17 -8.49 6.31 -11.90
N THR A 18 -9.12 6.31 -10.73
CA THR A 18 -9.63 7.53 -10.08
C THR A 18 -8.52 8.57 -9.89
N ARG A 19 -7.37 8.18 -9.33
CA ARG A 19 -6.29 9.13 -9.06
C ARG A 19 -5.67 9.72 -10.32
N PHE A 20 -5.46 8.93 -11.36
CA PHE A 20 -4.94 9.42 -12.64
C PHE A 20 -5.94 10.33 -13.35
N THR A 21 -7.24 9.99 -13.36
CA THR A 21 -8.27 10.84 -13.95
C THR A 21 -8.45 12.15 -13.20
N ASP A 22 -8.43 12.13 -11.87
CA ASP A 22 -8.50 13.32 -11.01
C ASP A 22 -7.28 14.25 -11.21
N ALA A 23 -6.10 13.69 -11.51
CA ALA A 23 -4.91 14.45 -11.86
C ALA A 23 -4.91 14.97 -13.31
N GLY A 24 -5.94 14.67 -14.10
CA GLY A 24 -6.09 15.15 -15.48
C GLY A 24 -5.29 14.37 -16.52
N TRP A 25 -4.88 13.13 -16.22
CA TRP A 25 -4.25 12.24 -17.19
C TRP A 25 -5.32 11.58 -18.08
N GLU A 26 -4.95 11.28 -19.32
CA GLU A 26 -5.66 10.30 -20.13
C GLU A 26 -5.36 8.91 -19.59
N VAL A 27 -6.40 8.09 -19.37
CA VAL A 27 -6.24 6.77 -18.74
C VAL A 27 -6.77 5.69 -19.70
N ASN A 28 -5.86 4.83 -20.14
CA ASN A 28 -6.19 3.58 -20.80
C ASN A 28 -6.25 2.46 -19.74
N VAL A 29 -7.22 1.55 -19.88
CA VAL A 29 -7.38 0.41 -18.97
C VAL A 29 -7.45 -0.86 -19.80
N TYR A 30 -6.57 -1.80 -19.48
CA TYR A 30 -6.62 -3.16 -20.03
C TYR A 30 -7.07 -4.13 -18.92
N ASP A 31 -8.11 -4.88 -19.19
CA ASP A 31 -8.56 -5.98 -18.34
C ASP A 31 -9.04 -7.15 -19.21
N ILE A 32 -8.83 -8.38 -18.74
CA ILE A 32 -9.31 -9.59 -19.41
C ILE A 32 -10.83 -9.76 -19.30
N ASP A 33 -11.46 -9.13 -18.31
CA ASP A 33 -12.91 -9.13 -18.11
C ASP A 33 -13.54 -7.93 -18.78
N SER A 34 -14.12 -8.11 -19.96
CA SER A 34 -14.84 -7.05 -20.67
C SER A 34 -16.10 -6.56 -19.94
N GLY A 35 -16.58 -7.29 -18.92
CA GLY A 35 -17.71 -6.88 -18.10
C GLY A 35 -17.46 -5.62 -17.25
N VAL A 36 -16.19 -5.21 -17.09
CA VAL A 36 -15.80 -4.01 -16.34
C VAL A 36 -15.80 -2.73 -17.21
N ALA A 37 -15.98 -2.83 -18.52
CA ALA A 37 -15.87 -1.71 -19.45
C ALA A 37 -16.76 -0.51 -19.06
N ASP A 38 -18.02 -0.75 -18.76
CA ASP A 38 -18.99 0.30 -18.36
C ASP A 38 -18.55 1.05 -17.08
N GLU A 39 -17.90 0.36 -16.15
CA GLU A 39 -17.41 0.92 -14.89
C GLU A 39 -16.17 1.79 -15.14
N VAL A 40 -15.26 1.31 -15.97
CA VAL A 40 -14.06 2.02 -16.41
C VAL A 40 -14.42 3.33 -17.13
N GLU A 41 -15.37 3.25 -18.08
CA GLU A 41 -15.81 4.44 -18.83
C GLU A 41 -16.51 5.47 -17.95
N LYS A 42 -17.33 5.03 -16.99
CA LYS A 42 -17.94 5.91 -15.99
C LYS A 42 -16.92 6.61 -15.10
N ALA A 43 -15.78 5.99 -14.87
CA ALA A 43 -14.65 6.60 -14.15
C ALA A 43 -13.83 7.58 -15.02
N GLY A 44 -14.18 7.78 -16.28
CA GLY A 44 -13.52 8.72 -17.20
C GLY A 44 -12.29 8.14 -17.90
N ALA A 45 -12.11 6.81 -17.89
CA ALA A 45 -11.04 6.11 -18.58
C ALA A 45 -11.53 5.39 -19.83
N THR A 46 -10.62 4.96 -20.69
CA THR A 46 -10.93 4.21 -21.92
C THR A 46 -10.58 2.73 -21.71
N PHE A 47 -11.54 1.84 -21.91
CA PHE A 47 -11.35 0.40 -21.82
C PHE A 47 -10.81 -0.19 -23.12
N TYR A 48 -9.90 -1.15 -23.00
CA TYR A 48 -9.34 -1.94 -24.09
C TYR A 48 -9.35 -3.42 -23.74
N SER A 49 -9.77 -4.27 -24.71
CA SER A 49 -9.71 -5.74 -24.61
C SER A 49 -8.37 -6.32 -25.04
N GLU A 50 -7.57 -5.54 -25.78
CA GLU A 50 -6.25 -5.94 -26.29
C GLU A 50 -5.17 -5.03 -25.72
N LEU A 51 -4.10 -5.64 -25.20
CA LEU A 51 -3.01 -4.90 -24.56
C LEU A 51 -2.27 -4.03 -25.58
N GLU A 52 -2.10 -4.53 -26.79
CA GLU A 52 -1.41 -3.88 -27.90
C GLU A 52 -2.05 -2.52 -28.25
N ASP A 53 -3.37 -2.43 -28.17
CA ASP A 53 -4.10 -1.19 -28.43
C ASP A 53 -4.04 -0.23 -27.21
N ALA A 54 -4.02 -0.81 -26.01
CA ALA A 54 -4.01 -0.04 -24.76
C ALA A 54 -2.69 0.70 -24.51
N VAL A 55 -1.56 0.20 -25.00
CA VAL A 55 -0.21 0.77 -24.76
C VAL A 55 0.13 1.95 -25.68
N GLU A 56 -0.71 2.27 -26.66
CA GLU A 56 -0.37 3.32 -27.63
C GLU A 56 -0.24 4.70 -26.98
N GLY A 57 0.94 5.29 -27.06
CA GLY A 57 1.22 6.64 -26.60
C GLY A 57 1.23 6.82 -25.07
N VAL A 58 1.43 5.75 -24.29
CA VAL A 58 1.47 5.84 -22.84
C VAL A 58 2.83 6.35 -22.34
N ASP A 59 2.79 7.13 -21.23
CA ASP A 59 3.95 7.68 -20.53
C ASP A 59 4.26 6.92 -19.23
N PHE A 60 3.28 6.17 -18.71
CA PHE A 60 3.37 5.44 -17.45
C PHE A 60 2.45 4.22 -17.46
N VAL A 61 2.93 3.10 -16.93
CA VAL A 61 2.13 1.88 -16.75
C VAL A 61 2.02 1.56 -15.27
N GLN A 62 0.78 1.31 -14.78
CA GLN A 62 0.50 0.81 -13.46
C GLN A 62 -0.18 -0.55 -13.55
N GLU A 63 0.54 -1.61 -13.23
CA GLU A 63 0.02 -2.97 -13.20
C GLU A 63 -0.61 -3.25 -11.82
N ALA A 64 -1.86 -3.69 -11.80
CA ALA A 64 -2.68 -4.04 -10.66
C ALA A 64 -3.43 -5.38 -10.85
N GLY A 65 -2.81 -6.30 -11.57
CA GLY A 65 -3.32 -7.65 -11.82
C GLY A 65 -2.99 -8.63 -10.68
N PRO A 66 -3.12 -9.94 -10.93
CA PRO A 66 -2.91 -10.97 -9.92
C PRO A 66 -1.55 -10.91 -9.24
N GLU A 67 -1.53 -11.23 -7.93
CA GLU A 67 -0.30 -11.30 -7.12
C GLU A 67 0.39 -12.65 -7.36
N ASP A 68 0.84 -12.86 -8.58
CA ASP A 68 1.50 -14.07 -9.06
C ASP A 68 2.79 -13.74 -9.82
N PRO A 69 3.95 -14.32 -9.45
CA PRO A 69 5.23 -14.00 -10.07
C PRO A 69 5.30 -14.32 -11.57
N GLU A 70 4.71 -15.44 -12.01
CA GLU A 70 4.77 -15.84 -13.42
C GLU A 70 3.90 -14.91 -14.27
N PHE A 71 2.71 -14.56 -13.78
CA PHE A 71 1.86 -13.56 -14.41
C PHE A 71 2.61 -12.23 -14.58
N LYS A 72 3.20 -11.72 -13.49
CA LYS A 72 3.89 -10.41 -13.54
C LYS A 72 5.09 -10.44 -14.46
N GLN A 73 5.95 -11.47 -14.40
CA GLN A 73 7.08 -11.61 -15.33
C GLN A 73 6.63 -11.65 -16.78
N GLY A 74 5.59 -12.43 -17.10
CA GLY A 74 5.03 -12.50 -18.46
C GLY A 74 4.44 -11.16 -18.91
N MET A 75 3.69 -10.48 -18.07
CA MET A 75 3.10 -9.16 -18.37
C MET A 75 4.19 -8.12 -18.61
N PHE A 76 5.18 -8.02 -17.70
CA PHE A 76 6.25 -7.05 -17.83
C PHE A 76 7.19 -7.34 -19.02
N SER A 77 7.34 -8.60 -19.43
CA SER A 77 8.05 -8.95 -20.67
C SER A 77 7.32 -8.43 -21.92
N ARG A 78 5.98 -8.60 -21.97
CA ARG A 78 5.17 -8.00 -23.05
C ARG A 78 5.23 -6.48 -23.06
N LEU A 79 5.14 -5.85 -21.89
CA LEU A 79 5.23 -4.39 -21.75
C LEU A 79 6.59 -3.85 -22.20
N ALA A 80 7.68 -4.58 -21.94
CA ALA A 80 9.01 -4.21 -22.39
C ALA A 80 9.12 -4.14 -23.93
N GLU A 81 8.41 -5.02 -24.63
CA GLU A 81 8.37 -5.05 -26.09
C GLU A 81 7.44 -4.00 -26.70
N LEU A 82 6.35 -3.69 -26.01
CA LEU A 82 5.28 -2.82 -26.52
C LEU A 82 5.47 -1.34 -26.19
N THR A 83 6.29 -1.01 -25.18
CA THR A 83 6.44 0.37 -24.69
C THR A 83 7.82 0.95 -25.02
N GLY A 84 7.88 2.28 -25.24
CA GLY A 84 9.12 3.00 -25.46
C GLY A 84 10.06 3.04 -24.26
N GLU A 85 11.34 3.31 -24.47
CA GLU A 85 12.40 3.32 -23.44
C GLU A 85 12.15 4.30 -22.28
N GLY A 86 11.38 5.37 -22.49
CA GLY A 86 11.07 6.36 -21.46
C GLY A 86 9.88 6.02 -20.57
N VAL A 87 9.18 4.91 -20.82
CA VAL A 87 7.96 4.54 -20.08
C VAL A 87 8.31 3.81 -18.78
N VAL A 88 7.86 4.31 -17.65
CA VAL A 88 7.98 3.62 -16.35
C VAL A 88 6.98 2.46 -16.30
N LEU A 89 7.45 1.30 -15.89
CA LEU A 89 6.66 0.08 -15.71
C LEU A 89 6.53 -0.23 -14.22
N ALA A 90 5.42 0.22 -13.62
CA ALA A 90 5.19 0.08 -12.19
C ALA A 90 4.23 -1.09 -11.89
N SER A 91 4.52 -1.86 -10.84
CA SER A 91 3.60 -2.88 -10.29
C SER A 91 3.03 -2.42 -8.95
N SER A 92 1.76 -2.73 -8.68
CA SER A 92 1.13 -2.55 -7.36
C SER A 92 1.36 -3.72 -6.42
N SER A 93 2.30 -4.62 -6.72
CA SER A 93 2.57 -5.80 -5.89
C SER A 93 2.77 -5.43 -4.43
N SER A 94 2.18 -6.22 -3.54
CA SER A 94 2.31 -6.05 -2.08
C SER A 94 3.42 -6.88 -1.46
N ALA A 95 3.94 -7.89 -2.18
CA ALA A 95 4.91 -8.85 -1.65
C ALA A 95 6.01 -9.24 -2.64
N ILE A 96 5.72 -9.26 -3.96
CA ILE A 96 6.68 -9.69 -4.98
C ILE A 96 7.69 -8.57 -5.22
N LEU A 97 8.96 -8.92 -5.04
CA LEU A 97 10.06 -7.96 -5.18
C LEU A 97 10.24 -7.50 -6.64
N PRO A 98 10.62 -6.24 -6.87
CA PRO A 98 10.98 -5.76 -8.21
C PRO A 98 12.01 -6.64 -8.92
N SER A 99 13.02 -7.15 -8.20
CA SER A 99 14.02 -8.09 -8.75
C SER A 99 13.43 -9.41 -9.24
N VAL A 100 12.31 -9.85 -8.66
CA VAL A 100 11.58 -11.03 -9.11
C VAL A 100 10.77 -10.72 -10.37
N ILE A 101 10.08 -9.59 -10.40
CA ILE A 101 9.28 -9.13 -11.54
C ILE A 101 10.19 -8.88 -12.76
N ALA A 102 11.33 -8.24 -12.55
CA ALA A 102 12.28 -7.85 -13.58
C ALA A 102 13.25 -8.96 -14.00
N ARG A 103 13.11 -10.19 -13.46
CA ARG A 103 14.03 -11.29 -13.77
C ARG A 103 14.08 -11.56 -15.27
N ASP A 104 15.30 -11.55 -15.84
CA ASP A 104 15.56 -11.79 -17.25
C ASP A 104 14.81 -10.84 -18.20
N ASN A 105 14.38 -9.67 -17.73
CA ASN A 105 13.65 -8.69 -18.51
C ASN A 105 14.58 -7.64 -19.11
N ALA A 106 14.47 -7.42 -20.43
CA ALA A 106 15.29 -6.46 -21.16
C ALA A 106 15.07 -5.00 -20.71
N ALA A 107 13.92 -4.71 -20.09
CA ALA A 107 13.56 -3.39 -19.58
C ALA A 107 13.67 -3.30 -18.04
N ALA A 108 14.49 -4.14 -17.39
CA ALA A 108 14.62 -4.19 -15.94
C ALA A 108 14.87 -2.80 -15.30
N GLU A 109 15.60 -1.93 -15.98
CA GLU A 109 15.89 -0.55 -15.54
C GLU A 109 14.64 0.34 -15.44
N ARG A 110 13.54 -0.02 -16.12
CA ARG A 110 12.26 0.71 -16.13
C ARG A 110 11.22 0.13 -15.19
N ILE A 111 11.53 -1.02 -14.56
CA ILE A 111 10.60 -1.75 -13.68
C ILE A 111 10.79 -1.31 -12.23
N ILE A 112 9.66 -1.01 -11.59
CA ILE A 112 9.60 -0.55 -10.19
C ILE A 112 8.32 -1.06 -9.53
N VAL A 113 8.29 -1.15 -8.20
CA VAL A 113 7.04 -1.34 -7.48
C VAL A 113 6.59 -0.03 -6.88
N GLY A 114 5.32 0.33 -7.11
CA GLY A 114 4.59 1.40 -6.45
C GLY A 114 3.48 0.81 -5.60
N HIS A 115 3.77 0.52 -4.34
CA HIS A 115 2.89 -0.20 -3.41
C HIS A 115 1.97 0.75 -2.65
N PRO A 116 0.65 0.81 -2.97
CA PRO A 116 -0.31 1.62 -2.23
C PRO A 116 -0.82 0.88 -0.99
N PHE A 117 -1.32 1.62 -0.02
CA PHE A 117 -2.06 1.05 1.11
C PHE A 117 -3.56 1.06 0.84
N THR A 118 -4.27 0.02 1.27
CA THR A 118 -5.72 -0.10 1.10
C THR A 118 -6.49 0.66 2.18
N PRO A 119 -7.50 1.49 1.83
CA PRO A 119 -8.01 1.78 0.49
C PRO A 119 -7.16 2.83 -0.25
N ALA A 120 -6.63 2.47 -1.44
CA ALA A 120 -5.61 3.27 -2.12
C ALA A 120 -6.09 4.66 -2.57
N HIS A 121 -7.38 4.85 -2.77
CA HIS A 121 -7.96 6.16 -3.09
C HIS A 121 -8.03 7.14 -1.90
N LEU A 122 -7.85 6.65 -0.66
CA LEU A 122 -7.88 7.47 0.56
C LEU A 122 -6.55 7.53 1.30
N MET A 123 -5.74 6.46 1.20
CA MET A 123 -4.44 6.44 1.89
C MET A 123 -3.44 7.32 1.17
N PRO A 124 -2.78 8.28 1.89
CA PRO A 124 -1.87 9.21 1.25
C PRO A 124 -0.51 8.59 0.90
N VAL A 125 -0.02 7.65 1.69
CA VAL A 125 1.31 7.05 1.49
C VAL A 125 1.29 6.01 0.37
N LEU A 126 2.38 6.02 -0.44
CA LEU A 126 2.72 4.98 -1.41
C LEU A 126 4.22 4.66 -1.26
N GLU A 127 4.57 3.38 -1.12
CA GLU A 127 5.96 2.95 -1.09
C GLU A 127 6.48 2.75 -2.51
N ILE A 128 7.55 3.46 -2.85
CA ILE A 128 8.30 3.24 -4.10
C ILE A 128 9.45 2.30 -3.79
N VAL A 129 9.48 1.15 -4.45
CA VAL A 129 10.48 0.12 -4.21
C VAL A 129 11.27 -0.12 -5.50
N PRO A 130 12.46 0.46 -5.62
CA PRO A 130 13.36 0.13 -6.73
C PRO A 130 13.98 -1.24 -6.54
N GLY A 131 14.13 -1.98 -7.63
CA GLY A 131 14.94 -3.20 -7.70
C GLY A 131 16.43 -2.89 -7.90
N PRO A 132 17.30 -3.91 -7.88
CA PRO A 132 18.74 -3.73 -8.09
C PRO A 132 19.09 -3.09 -9.45
N ASP A 133 18.28 -3.39 -10.46
CA ASP A 133 18.50 -2.93 -11.84
C ASP A 133 17.67 -1.68 -12.19
N THR A 134 16.75 -1.26 -11.33
CA THR A 134 15.92 -0.06 -11.56
C THR A 134 16.81 1.18 -11.65
N SER A 135 16.64 1.96 -12.72
CA SER A 135 17.44 3.17 -12.92
C SER A 135 17.04 4.30 -11.93
N PRO A 136 17.98 5.18 -11.57
CA PRO A 136 17.64 6.37 -10.79
C PRO A 136 16.61 7.28 -11.48
N GLU A 137 16.62 7.31 -12.81
CA GLU A 137 15.66 8.11 -13.60
C GLU A 137 14.24 7.52 -13.48
N THR A 138 14.08 6.20 -13.55
CA THR A 138 12.82 5.51 -13.33
C THR A 138 12.27 5.83 -11.93
N THR A 139 13.13 5.76 -10.92
CA THR A 139 12.75 6.07 -9.53
C THR A 139 12.27 7.51 -9.41
N ARG A 140 13.04 8.48 -9.93
CA ARG A 140 12.67 9.89 -9.92
C ARG A 140 11.36 10.16 -10.64
N ARG A 141 11.17 9.55 -11.81
CA ARG A 141 9.93 9.72 -12.57
C ARG A 141 8.72 9.13 -11.85
N ALA A 142 8.88 7.98 -11.20
CA ALA A 142 7.83 7.40 -10.37
C ALA A 142 7.46 8.31 -9.19
N GLU A 143 8.46 8.91 -8.50
CA GLU A 143 8.22 9.88 -7.42
C GLU A 143 7.40 11.09 -7.90
N GLU A 144 7.75 11.64 -9.06
CA GLU A 144 7.04 12.76 -9.66
C GLU A 144 5.58 12.40 -9.99
N VAL A 145 5.38 11.27 -10.68
CA VAL A 145 4.03 10.82 -11.07
C VAL A 145 3.18 10.56 -9.82
N TYR A 146 3.65 9.80 -8.85
CA TYR A 146 2.85 9.52 -7.66
C TYR A 146 2.58 10.76 -6.81
N SER A 147 3.50 11.72 -6.77
CA SER A 147 3.25 13.02 -6.13
C SER A 147 2.16 13.82 -6.87
N GLU A 148 2.17 13.83 -8.20
CA GLU A 148 1.14 14.46 -9.04
C GLU A 148 -0.24 13.82 -8.80
N LEU A 149 -0.29 12.50 -8.55
CA LEU A 149 -1.52 11.77 -8.19
C LEU A 149 -2.01 12.05 -6.75
N GLY A 150 -1.33 12.92 -6.01
CA GLY A 150 -1.68 13.29 -4.64
C GLY A 150 -1.28 12.25 -3.60
N PHE A 151 -0.34 11.36 -3.91
CA PHE A 151 0.32 10.55 -2.90
C PHE A 151 1.47 11.30 -2.22
N GLU A 152 1.85 10.82 -1.04
CA GLU A 152 3.11 11.13 -0.35
C GLU A 152 4.05 9.94 -0.55
N PRO A 153 4.79 9.88 -1.67
CA PRO A 153 5.61 8.72 -1.99
C PRO A 153 6.80 8.63 -1.04
N THR A 154 7.10 7.40 -0.60
CA THR A 154 8.27 7.10 0.21
C THR A 154 9.13 6.07 -0.51
N THR A 155 10.30 6.48 -0.98
CA THR A 155 11.22 5.60 -1.72
C THR A 155 12.09 4.80 -0.77
N LEU A 156 12.04 3.48 -0.90
CA LEU A 156 12.90 2.57 -0.17
C LEU A 156 14.32 2.61 -0.77
N ARG A 157 15.33 2.52 0.08
CA ARG A 157 16.74 2.50 -0.37
C ARG A 157 17.15 1.19 -1.02
N LYS A 158 16.41 0.12 -0.76
CA LYS A 158 16.55 -1.22 -1.34
C LYS A 158 15.28 -2.02 -1.12
N GLU A 159 15.04 -2.99 -1.99
CA GLU A 159 13.94 -3.92 -1.82
C GLU A 159 14.12 -4.81 -0.58
N ILE A 160 13.01 -5.18 0.01
CA ILE A 160 12.91 -6.15 1.11
C ILE A 160 11.54 -6.82 1.05
N ALA A 161 11.49 -8.12 1.31
CA ALA A 161 10.22 -8.87 1.31
C ALA A 161 9.20 -8.25 2.28
N GLY A 162 8.00 -7.96 1.77
CA GLY A 162 6.91 -7.31 2.52
C GLY A 162 7.10 -5.80 2.72
N PHE A 163 8.10 -5.18 2.11
CA PHE A 163 8.41 -3.75 2.17
C PHE A 163 8.45 -3.23 3.63
N VAL A 164 8.19 -1.96 3.89
CA VAL A 164 8.20 -1.45 5.27
C VAL A 164 6.83 -1.58 5.92
N GLY A 165 5.77 -1.15 5.24
CA GLY A 165 4.42 -1.12 5.80
C GLY A 165 3.88 -2.49 6.15
N ASN A 166 3.98 -3.46 5.24
CA ASN A 166 3.51 -4.82 5.50
C ASN A 166 4.32 -5.52 6.58
N ARG A 167 5.62 -5.22 6.71
CA ARG A 167 6.44 -5.77 7.80
C ARG A 167 6.00 -5.27 9.17
N ILE A 168 5.71 -3.97 9.29
CA ILE A 168 5.19 -3.37 10.53
C ILE A 168 3.78 -3.89 10.82
N GLN A 169 2.91 -3.94 9.80
CA GLN A 169 1.56 -4.48 9.93
C GLN A 169 1.58 -5.95 10.38
N LYS A 170 2.47 -6.77 9.79
CA LYS A 170 2.65 -8.16 10.20
C LYS A 170 3.06 -8.26 11.68
N ALA A 171 4.02 -7.46 12.13
CA ALA A 171 4.49 -7.51 13.52
C ALA A 171 3.34 -7.22 14.51
N ILE A 172 2.52 -6.22 14.21
CA ILE A 172 1.34 -5.88 15.03
C ILE A 172 0.31 -7.03 14.98
N MET A 173 0.03 -7.56 13.80
CA MET A 173 -0.97 -8.62 13.63
C MET A 173 -0.57 -9.92 14.32
N TRP A 174 0.70 -10.32 14.25
CA TRP A 174 1.21 -11.53 14.92
C TRP A 174 1.03 -11.43 16.44
N GLU A 175 1.40 -10.31 17.02
CA GLU A 175 1.21 -10.06 18.45
C GLU A 175 -0.28 -10.04 18.83
N ALA A 176 -1.12 -9.41 18.01
CA ALA A 176 -2.56 -9.35 18.24
C ALA A 176 -3.21 -10.75 18.23
N ILE A 177 -2.83 -11.61 17.27
CA ILE A 177 -3.31 -13.00 17.18
C ILE A 177 -2.89 -13.77 18.43
N TYR A 178 -1.63 -13.70 18.81
CA TYR A 178 -1.09 -14.36 20.00
C TYR A 178 -1.88 -13.97 21.27
N LEU A 179 -2.08 -12.68 21.51
CA LEU A 179 -2.81 -12.19 22.68
C LEU A 179 -4.27 -12.66 22.75
N VAL A 180 -4.92 -12.81 21.59
CA VAL A 180 -6.30 -13.35 21.53
C VAL A 180 -6.27 -14.87 21.77
N GLN A 181 -5.35 -15.61 21.17
CA GLN A 181 -5.23 -17.06 21.35
C GLN A 181 -4.92 -17.43 22.81
N GLU A 182 -4.11 -16.63 23.50
CA GLU A 182 -3.83 -16.82 24.94
C GLU A 182 -5.00 -16.36 25.84
N GLY A 183 -6.10 -15.89 25.27
CA GLY A 183 -7.28 -15.44 26.05
C GLY A 183 -7.05 -14.18 26.89
N ILE A 184 -6.04 -13.38 26.55
CA ILE A 184 -5.71 -12.16 27.29
C ILE A 184 -6.70 -11.04 26.96
N VAL A 185 -7.11 -10.96 25.71
CA VAL A 185 -8.07 -9.96 25.16
C VAL A 185 -8.91 -10.56 24.04
N SER A 186 -10.07 -9.94 23.75
CA SER A 186 -10.84 -10.21 22.56
C SER A 186 -10.32 -9.42 21.34
N PRO A 187 -10.70 -9.79 20.09
CA PRO A 187 -10.37 -8.99 18.90
C PRO A 187 -10.80 -7.52 19.00
N GLU A 188 -12.00 -7.24 19.54
CA GLU A 188 -12.50 -5.86 19.71
C GLU A 188 -11.69 -5.08 20.73
N GLU A 189 -11.21 -5.75 21.79
CA GLU A 189 -10.40 -5.13 22.83
C GLU A 189 -9.02 -4.77 22.29
N VAL A 190 -8.37 -5.66 21.50
CA VAL A 190 -7.12 -5.33 20.77
C VAL A 190 -7.34 -4.12 19.89
N ASP A 191 -8.37 -4.15 19.03
CA ASP A 191 -8.69 -3.04 18.13
C ASP A 191 -8.94 -1.74 18.88
N SER A 192 -9.65 -1.81 20.01
CA SER A 192 -9.91 -0.63 20.84
C SER A 192 -8.62 -0.06 21.43
N ILE A 193 -7.74 -0.91 21.96
CA ILE A 193 -6.45 -0.50 22.51
C ILE A 193 -5.60 0.14 21.43
N VAL A 194 -5.44 -0.53 20.28
CA VAL A 194 -4.60 -0.03 19.18
C VAL A 194 -5.13 1.31 18.66
N ARG A 195 -6.42 1.41 18.32
CA ARG A 195 -7.01 2.65 17.78
C ARG A 195 -6.91 3.84 18.73
N ASN A 196 -7.14 3.61 20.02
CA ASN A 196 -7.24 4.70 21.00
C ASN A 196 -5.90 5.02 21.71
N SER A 197 -4.82 4.31 21.36
CA SER A 197 -3.48 4.54 21.89
C SER A 197 -2.45 4.70 20.79
N LEU A 198 -1.85 3.59 20.34
CA LEU A 198 -0.76 3.60 19.36
C LEU A 198 -1.19 4.21 18.03
N GLY A 199 -2.34 3.80 17.49
CA GLY A 199 -2.85 4.27 16.20
C GLY A 199 -3.11 5.78 16.20
N LEU A 200 -3.77 6.30 17.25
CA LEU A 200 -4.02 7.73 17.41
C LEU A 200 -2.71 8.53 17.53
N ARG A 201 -1.76 8.00 18.30
CA ARG A 201 -0.45 8.64 18.47
C ARG A 201 0.33 8.65 17.16
N TYR A 202 0.35 7.51 16.44
CA TYR A 202 1.10 7.36 15.20
C TYR A 202 0.46 8.09 14.00
N ALA A 203 -0.82 8.44 14.09
CA ALA A 203 -1.43 9.37 13.15
C ALA A 203 -0.94 10.82 13.32
N ALA A 204 -0.48 11.18 14.52
CA ALA A 204 0.07 12.52 14.81
C ALA A 204 1.59 12.58 14.62
N VAL A 205 2.30 11.56 15.09
CA VAL A 205 3.77 11.44 15.01
C VAL A 205 4.16 9.99 14.81
N GLY A 206 5.18 9.72 14.00
CA GLY A 206 5.65 8.36 13.76
C GLY A 206 6.29 7.70 15.00
N PRO A 207 6.58 6.38 14.96
CA PRO A 207 7.07 5.64 16.13
C PRO A 207 8.40 6.18 16.70
N PHE A 208 9.31 6.64 15.86
CA PHE A 208 10.59 7.21 16.34
C PHE A 208 10.39 8.56 17.02
N GLU A 209 9.59 9.44 16.43
CA GLU A 209 9.28 10.74 17.02
C GLU A 209 8.48 10.58 18.31
N ALA A 210 7.50 9.66 18.35
CA ALA A 210 6.75 9.36 19.58
C ALA A 210 7.69 8.95 20.72
N ASN A 211 8.66 8.10 20.45
CA ASN A 211 9.66 7.69 21.45
C ASN A 211 10.63 8.83 21.79
N ARG A 212 11.01 9.67 20.82
CA ARG A 212 11.84 10.85 21.08
C ARG A 212 11.16 11.83 22.04
N LEU A 213 9.87 12.07 21.83
CA LEU A 213 9.05 12.92 22.70
C LEU A 213 8.80 12.29 24.06
N GLY A 214 8.57 10.98 24.11
CA GLY A 214 8.38 10.23 25.35
C GLY A 214 9.59 10.23 26.29
N GLY A 215 10.81 10.38 25.75
CA GLY A 215 12.04 10.53 26.51
C GLY A 215 12.29 11.94 27.07
N GLY A 216 11.40 12.88 26.81
CA GLY A 216 11.52 14.26 27.27
C GLY A 216 12.79 14.96 26.71
N PRO A 217 13.36 15.91 27.46
CA PRO A 217 14.57 16.61 27.04
C PRO A 217 15.77 15.70 26.79
N GLU A 218 15.86 14.58 27.47
CA GLU A 218 16.95 13.60 27.37
C GLU A 218 16.85 12.72 26.12
N GLY A 219 15.66 12.67 25.49
CA GLY A 219 15.44 12.04 24.20
C GLY A 219 15.34 10.52 24.22
N VAL A 220 15.56 9.89 23.06
CA VAL A 220 15.37 8.45 22.84
C VAL A 220 16.25 7.61 23.75
N SER A 221 17.48 8.05 24.06
CA SER A 221 18.40 7.34 24.94
C SER A 221 17.87 7.11 26.37
N ALA A 222 17.05 8.03 26.89
CA ALA A 222 16.40 7.87 28.20
C ALA A 222 15.36 6.73 28.18
N ILE A 223 14.58 6.59 27.10
CA ILE A 223 13.62 5.49 26.98
C ILE A 223 14.36 4.15 26.80
N PHE A 224 15.31 4.08 25.86
CA PHE A 224 16.01 2.84 25.59
C PHE A 224 16.92 2.40 26.77
N GLY A 225 17.52 3.34 27.50
CA GLY A 225 18.33 3.03 28.66
C GLY A 225 17.52 2.56 29.88
N ASN A 226 16.31 3.09 30.08
CA ASN A 226 15.55 2.85 31.30
C ASN A 226 14.40 1.84 31.14
N ILE A 227 13.77 1.78 29.96
CA ILE A 227 12.56 0.99 29.74
C ILE A 227 12.79 -0.07 28.67
N ALA A 228 13.22 0.32 27.47
CA ALA A 228 13.29 -0.60 26.34
C ALA A 228 14.40 -1.66 26.49
N SER A 229 15.45 -1.39 27.28
CA SER A 229 16.46 -2.41 27.60
C SER A 229 15.90 -3.59 28.40
N GLN A 230 14.81 -3.33 29.16
CA GLN A 230 14.15 -4.38 29.94
C GLN A 230 13.12 -5.15 29.11
N TRP A 231 12.65 -4.62 27.99
CA TRP A 231 11.62 -5.27 27.16
C TRP A 231 12.09 -6.59 26.58
N ALA A 232 13.37 -6.66 26.17
CA ALA A 232 13.94 -7.88 25.60
C ALA A 232 13.86 -9.08 26.58
N ASP A 233 13.98 -8.81 27.89
CA ASP A 233 14.00 -9.86 28.92
C ASP A 233 12.60 -10.12 29.52
N THR A 234 11.70 -9.13 29.49
CA THR A 234 10.40 -9.17 30.22
C THR A 234 9.19 -9.27 29.32
N MET A 235 9.33 -8.93 28.01
CA MET A 235 8.25 -8.97 27.01
C MET A 235 8.73 -9.71 25.76
N PRO A 236 8.77 -11.04 25.77
CA PRO A 236 9.04 -11.79 24.55
C PRO A 236 7.95 -11.51 23.52
N VAL A 237 8.32 -11.50 22.26
CA VAL A 237 7.36 -11.40 21.14
C VAL A 237 6.51 -12.66 21.12
N GLY A 238 5.19 -12.50 20.97
CA GLY A 238 4.26 -13.61 20.89
C GLY A 238 4.53 -14.50 19.66
N GLU A 239 4.32 -15.78 19.82
CA GLU A 239 4.38 -16.78 18.75
C GLU A 239 2.97 -17.34 18.51
N PRO A 240 2.16 -16.76 17.61
CA PRO A 240 0.81 -17.24 17.35
C PRO A 240 0.82 -18.60 16.66
N ASP A 241 -0.14 -19.45 17.02
CA ASP A 241 -0.41 -20.72 16.34
C ASP A 241 -1.21 -20.45 15.06
N LEU A 242 -0.52 -20.39 13.91
CA LEU A 242 -1.13 -20.13 12.62
C LEU A 242 -1.82 -21.35 11.99
N ASP A 243 -1.61 -22.53 12.55
CA ASP A 243 -2.27 -23.77 12.11
C ASP A 243 -3.65 -23.94 12.78
N ASN A 244 -3.97 -23.14 13.82
CA ASN A 244 -5.19 -23.21 14.59
C ASN A 244 -5.88 -21.84 14.73
N LEU A 245 -6.49 -21.36 13.64
CA LEU A 245 -7.12 -20.03 13.58
C LEU A 245 -8.64 -20.04 13.62
N ASP A 246 -9.29 -21.21 13.68
CA ASP A 246 -10.77 -21.32 13.55
C ASP A 246 -11.50 -20.55 14.66
N GLU A 247 -11.05 -20.66 15.90
CA GLU A 247 -11.67 -19.95 17.01
C GLU A 247 -11.46 -18.41 16.88
N LEU A 248 -10.29 -17.98 16.47
CA LEU A 248 -10.01 -16.57 16.20
C LEU A 248 -10.93 -16.03 15.10
N PHE A 249 -11.10 -16.77 13.99
CA PHE A 249 -11.99 -16.36 12.90
C PHE A 249 -13.44 -16.27 13.37
N SER A 250 -13.92 -17.22 14.20
CA SER A 250 -15.25 -17.14 14.80
C SER A 250 -15.42 -15.88 15.66
N GLN A 251 -14.46 -15.56 16.51
CA GLN A 251 -14.51 -14.35 17.34
C GLN A 251 -14.51 -13.06 16.51
N VAL A 252 -13.72 -13.01 15.44
CA VAL A 252 -13.69 -11.87 14.52
C VAL A 252 -15.02 -11.72 13.77
N ASP A 253 -15.60 -12.84 13.30
CA ASP A 253 -16.91 -12.85 12.62
C ASP A 253 -18.03 -12.40 13.55
N ASP A 254 -18.04 -12.86 14.80
CA ASP A 254 -19.02 -12.45 15.84
C ASP A 254 -18.92 -10.94 16.11
N ALA A 255 -17.69 -10.41 16.21
CA ALA A 255 -17.43 -9.00 16.49
C ALA A 255 -17.81 -8.08 15.34
N TYR A 256 -17.53 -8.51 14.11
CA TYR A 256 -17.53 -7.61 12.94
C TYR A 256 -18.52 -8.00 11.85
N GLY A 257 -19.06 -9.22 11.90
CA GLY A 257 -19.93 -9.81 10.87
C GLY A 257 -19.12 -10.31 9.67
N ASN A 258 -19.65 -11.34 8.99
CA ASN A 258 -19.01 -12.01 7.85
C ASN A 258 -19.84 -11.92 6.55
N ASP A 259 -20.83 -11.02 6.48
CA ASP A 259 -21.72 -10.84 5.35
C ASP A 259 -21.42 -9.55 4.55
N LYS A 260 -21.96 -9.47 3.32
CA LYS A 260 -21.76 -8.34 2.43
C LYS A 260 -22.29 -7.01 2.98
N GLU A 261 -23.34 -7.04 3.80
CA GLU A 261 -23.92 -5.82 4.37
C GLU A 261 -23.03 -5.26 5.46
N SER A 262 -22.55 -6.12 6.37
CA SER A 262 -21.56 -5.75 7.40
C SER A 262 -20.30 -5.21 6.77
N PHE A 263 -19.77 -5.84 5.71
CA PHE A 263 -18.62 -5.36 4.96
C PHE A 263 -18.85 -3.94 4.40
N LYS A 264 -19.97 -3.72 3.69
CA LYS A 264 -20.28 -2.39 3.10
C LYS A 264 -20.42 -1.31 4.16
N ARG A 265 -21.16 -1.59 5.23
CA ARG A 265 -21.37 -0.64 6.33
C ARG A 265 -20.06 -0.26 7.01
N ARG A 266 -19.20 -1.25 7.33
CA ARG A 266 -17.93 -1.02 8.01
C ARG A 266 -16.91 -0.32 7.11
N SER A 267 -16.86 -0.68 5.84
CA SER A 267 -16.02 0.01 4.85
C SER A 267 -16.40 1.48 4.72
N ALA A 268 -17.68 1.79 4.59
CA ALA A 268 -18.15 3.18 4.52
C ALA A 268 -17.80 3.98 5.78
N ALA A 269 -17.99 3.38 6.98
CA ALA A 269 -17.64 4.03 8.25
C ALA A 269 -16.12 4.24 8.41
N ARG A 270 -15.29 3.30 7.93
CA ARG A 270 -13.84 3.46 7.86
C ARG A 270 -13.45 4.62 6.96
N ASP A 271 -14.01 4.64 5.75
CA ASP A 271 -13.68 5.64 4.73
C ASP A 271 -14.07 7.06 5.16
N GLU A 272 -15.21 7.21 5.85
CA GLU A 272 -15.62 8.49 6.46
C GLU A 272 -14.60 8.99 7.49
N LYS A 273 -14.13 8.10 8.37
CA LYS A 273 -13.10 8.44 9.37
C LYS A 273 -11.77 8.80 8.72
N LEU A 274 -11.33 8.04 7.70
CA LEU A 274 -10.10 8.32 6.97
C LEU A 274 -10.14 9.68 6.29
N ARG A 275 -11.27 10.07 5.66
CA ARG A 275 -11.44 11.41 5.10
C ARG A 275 -11.32 12.50 6.19
N GLY A 276 -11.89 12.26 7.36
CA GLY A 276 -11.76 13.18 8.49
C GLY A 276 -10.32 13.34 8.97
N PHE A 277 -9.59 12.24 9.11
CA PHE A 277 -8.17 12.28 9.48
C PHE A 277 -7.30 12.97 8.41
N ASN A 278 -7.50 12.65 7.14
CA ASN A 278 -6.78 13.28 6.05
C ASN A 278 -7.02 14.80 6.01
N ALA A 279 -8.25 15.25 6.24
CA ALA A 279 -8.56 16.68 6.30
C ALA A 279 -7.80 17.40 7.43
N VAL A 280 -7.64 16.76 8.59
CA VAL A 280 -6.87 17.32 9.72
C VAL A 280 -5.37 17.32 9.41
N ILE A 281 -4.83 16.24 8.86
CA ILE A 281 -3.41 16.12 8.51
C ILE A 281 -3.04 17.13 7.42
N SER A 282 -3.84 17.22 6.34
CA SER A 282 -3.61 18.16 5.24
C SER A 282 -3.82 19.62 5.64
N GLY A 283 -4.83 19.91 6.49
CA GLY A 283 -5.10 21.26 7.00
C GLY A 283 -4.04 21.78 7.97
N GLY A 284 -3.26 20.89 8.58
CA GLY A 284 -2.10 21.26 9.40
C GLY A 284 -0.87 21.74 8.61
N ALA A 285 -0.83 21.46 7.31
CA ALA A 285 0.29 21.88 6.45
C ALA A 285 0.29 23.39 6.12
N ASP A 286 -0.83 24.10 6.34
CA ASP A 286 -0.95 25.55 6.09
C ASP A 286 -0.56 26.44 7.28
N GLY A 287 -0.06 25.88 8.36
CA GLY A 287 0.28 26.64 9.56
C GLY A 287 1.48 26.12 10.33
N ARG A 288 2.70 26.50 9.91
CA ARG A 288 3.90 26.65 10.76
C ARG A 288 4.33 25.42 11.58
N THR A 289 5.24 24.67 11.05
CA THR A 289 6.54 24.41 11.72
C THR A 289 7.44 23.70 10.72
N ARG A 290 8.30 24.48 10.08
CA ARG A 290 9.58 24.00 9.55
C ARG A 290 10.62 24.17 10.63
#